data_6cb941ad1bcb20ae37ede08eef36cce2
#
_entry.id   6cb941ad1bcb20ae37ede08eef36cce2
#
_cell.length_a   1.000
_cell.length_b   1.000
_cell.length_c   1.000
_cell.angle_alpha   90.00
_cell.angle_beta   90.00
_cell.angle_gamma   90.00
#
_symmetry.space_group_name_H-M   'P 1'
#
loop_
_entity.id
_entity.type
_entity.pdbx_description
1 polymer ?
#
loop_
_entity_poly.entity_id
_entity_poly.type
_entity_poly.pdbx_seq_one_letter_code
_entity_poly.pdbx_strand_id
1 'polypeptide(L)'
;MTPVADLAVETGPVRRKRGPAFTSADDAALREALKRCPPATYQAARRYRNTGDTTQLPVIVLGVVERYLERDLRPKLRRPASDLLLTDDLGIDSLTMMEIVMLAEEVLQITITSEELVRLRTLDDAQRFIAAKARNDLAPAPFDPGKTDR
;
A
#
# COMPACT_ATOMS: atom_id res chain seq x y z
N MET A 1 -7.59 -30.34 -19.52
CA MET A 1 -7.28 -29.71 -19.67
C MET A 1 -7.40 -28.62 -19.02
N THR A 2 -7.63 -28.43 -18.13
CA THR A 2 -7.74 -27.39 -17.49
C THR A 2 -6.66 -26.48 -17.48
N PRO A 3 -5.50 -26.73 -17.80
CA PRO A 3 -4.47 -25.75 -17.91
C PRO A 3 -4.85 -24.60 -18.75
N VAL A 4 -5.77 -24.84 -19.59
CA VAL A 4 -6.21 -23.80 -20.44
C VAL A 4 -6.86 -22.70 -19.67
N ALA A 5 -7.60 -23.06 -18.68
CA ALA A 5 -8.27 -22.07 -17.90
C ALA A 5 -7.26 -21.23 -17.15
N ASP A 6 -6.18 -21.83 -16.76
CA ASP A 6 -5.17 -21.08 -16.07
C ASP A 6 -4.54 -20.05 -16.97
N LEU A 7 -4.40 -20.38 -18.21
CA LEU A 7 -3.84 -19.43 -19.14
C LEU A 7 -4.73 -18.23 -19.27
N ALA A 8 -6.01 -18.45 -19.29
CA ALA A 8 -6.92 -17.35 -19.42
C ALA A 8 -6.74 -16.39 -18.26
N VAL A 9 -6.46 -16.92 -17.12
CA VAL A 9 -6.25 -16.08 -15.98
C VAL A 9 -5.03 -15.21 -16.18
N GLU A 10 -4.04 -15.77 -16.82
CA GLU A 10 -2.82 -15.04 -17.00
C GLU A 10 -2.97 -13.86 -17.89
N THR A 11 -3.96 -13.85 -18.73
CA THR A 11 -4.10 -12.76 -19.65
C THR A 11 -4.84 -11.59 -19.06
N GLY A 12 -5.29 -11.68 -17.84
CA GLY A 12 -6.03 -10.59 -17.27
C GLY A 12 -5.12 -9.50 -16.74
N PRO A 13 -5.69 -8.58 -15.99
CA PRO A 13 -4.89 -7.50 -15.39
C PRO A 13 -3.81 -8.09 -14.52
N VAL A 14 -2.77 -7.31 -14.32
CA VAL A 14 -1.67 -7.75 -13.49
C VAL A 14 -2.19 -8.06 -12.11
N ARG A 15 -1.84 -9.20 -11.60
CA ARG A 15 -2.27 -9.61 -10.29
C ARG A 15 -1.10 -9.76 -9.38
N ARG A 16 -1.39 -9.67 -8.09
CA ARG A 16 -0.39 -9.85 -7.09
C ARG A 16 0.23 -11.22 -7.24
N LYS A 17 1.53 -11.29 -7.05
CA LYS A 17 2.20 -12.54 -7.15
C LYS A 17 1.60 -13.51 -6.15
N ARG A 18 1.40 -14.73 -6.59
CA ARG A 18 0.74 -15.69 -5.79
C ARG A 18 1.48 -16.02 -4.53
N GLY A 19 0.86 -15.86 -3.45
CA GLY A 19 1.34 -16.27 -2.16
C GLY A 19 0.26 -17.11 -1.53
N PRO A 20 0.31 -17.30 -0.22
CA PRO A 20 -0.76 -18.00 0.47
C PRO A 20 -2.08 -17.29 0.23
N ALA A 21 -3.14 -18.06 0.15
CA ALA A 21 -4.46 -17.48 -0.04
C ALA A 21 -4.81 -16.60 1.15
N PHE A 22 -5.62 -15.59 0.89
CA PHE A 22 -6.09 -14.70 1.93
C PHE A 22 -7.17 -15.46 2.71
N THR A 23 -6.92 -15.69 3.99
CA THR A 23 -7.79 -16.52 4.80
C THR A 23 -8.69 -15.70 5.70
N SER A 24 -9.59 -16.39 6.40
CA SER A 24 -10.44 -15.74 7.39
C SER A 24 -9.63 -15.14 8.52
N ALA A 25 -8.54 -15.80 8.89
CA ALA A 25 -7.67 -15.26 9.92
C ALA A 25 -6.98 -14.01 9.44
N ASP A 26 -6.59 -13.98 8.17
CA ASP A 26 -5.99 -12.80 7.59
C ASP A 26 -6.99 -11.65 7.56
N ASP A 27 -8.24 -11.95 7.25
CA ASP A 27 -9.27 -10.93 7.22
C ASP A 27 -9.51 -10.37 8.61
N ALA A 28 -9.51 -11.22 9.61
CA ALA A 28 -9.71 -10.76 10.99
C ALA A 28 -8.56 -9.86 11.42
N ALA A 29 -7.34 -10.24 11.06
CA ALA A 29 -6.18 -9.42 11.40
C ALA A 29 -6.23 -8.07 10.68
N LEU A 30 -6.65 -8.09 9.43
CA LEU A 30 -6.75 -6.87 8.64
C LEU A 30 -7.82 -5.95 9.22
N ARG A 31 -8.94 -6.52 9.60
CA ARG A 31 -10.04 -5.75 10.17
C ARG A 31 -9.59 -5.10 11.48
N GLU A 32 -8.84 -5.84 12.28
CA GLU A 32 -8.34 -5.29 13.53
C GLU A 32 -7.31 -4.19 13.29
N ALA A 33 -6.42 -4.40 12.34
CA ALA A 33 -5.39 -3.39 12.04
C ALA A 33 -5.99 -2.09 11.55
N LEU A 34 -7.09 -2.18 10.82
CA LEU A 34 -7.70 -1.00 10.19
C LEU A 34 -8.93 -0.48 10.92
N LYS A 35 -9.18 -0.95 12.13
CA LYS A 35 -10.41 -0.57 12.81
C LYS A 35 -10.52 0.92 13.10
N ARG A 36 -9.40 1.62 13.16
CA ARG A 36 -9.42 3.06 13.40
C ARG A 36 -9.31 3.89 12.12
N CYS A 37 -9.25 3.22 11.00
CA CYS A 37 -9.23 3.89 9.71
C CYS A 37 -10.65 4.03 9.20
N PRO A 38 -10.88 4.87 8.20
CA PRO A 38 -12.21 4.96 7.61
C PRO A 38 -12.64 3.59 7.08
N PRO A 39 -13.93 3.29 7.10
CA PRO A 39 -14.41 1.99 6.63
C PRO A 39 -13.99 1.65 5.20
N ALA A 40 -13.89 2.66 4.34
CA ALA A 40 -13.48 2.42 2.96
C ALA A 40 -12.07 1.85 2.90
N THR A 41 -11.24 2.16 3.90
CA THR A 41 -9.86 1.67 3.91
C THR A 41 -9.83 0.16 4.07
N TYR A 42 -10.62 -0.37 4.97
CA TYR A 42 -10.68 -1.81 5.15
C TYR A 42 -11.20 -2.50 3.88
N GLN A 43 -12.25 -1.95 3.28
CA GLN A 43 -12.80 -2.55 2.08
C GLN A 43 -11.77 -2.56 0.95
N ALA A 44 -11.05 -1.45 0.80
CA ALA A 44 -10.03 -1.38 -0.24
C ALA A 44 -8.89 -2.35 0.04
N ALA A 45 -8.47 -2.45 1.28
CA ALA A 45 -7.37 -3.34 1.64
C ALA A 45 -7.77 -4.80 1.45
N ARG A 46 -8.99 -5.12 1.81
CA ARG A 46 -9.48 -6.48 1.65
C ARG A 46 -9.50 -6.85 0.16
N ARG A 47 -9.99 -5.95 -0.66
CA ARG A 47 -10.03 -6.22 -2.09
C ARG A 47 -8.62 -6.37 -2.65
N TYR A 48 -7.73 -5.49 -2.26
CA TYR A 48 -6.36 -5.59 -2.72
C TYR A 48 -5.71 -6.90 -2.30
N ARG A 49 -5.91 -7.30 -1.05
CA ARG A 49 -5.29 -8.53 -0.55
C ARG A 49 -5.88 -9.76 -1.21
N ASN A 50 -7.15 -9.70 -1.59
CA ASN A 50 -7.78 -10.85 -2.25
C ASN A 50 -7.49 -10.92 -3.74
N THR A 51 -7.44 -9.78 -4.42
CA THR A 51 -7.40 -9.79 -5.87
C THR A 51 -6.15 -9.18 -6.47
N GLY A 52 -5.37 -8.42 -5.69
CA GLY A 52 -4.23 -7.72 -6.25
C GLY A 52 -4.61 -6.45 -6.99
N ASP A 53 -5.83 -5.97 -6.80
CA ASP A 53 -6.32 -4.79 -7.51
C ASP A 53 -5.60 -3.54 -7.04
N THR A 54 -4.62 -3.08 -7.80
CA THR A 54 -3.80 -1.95 -7.41
C THR A 54 -4.52 -0.61 -7.46
N THR A 55 -5.71 -0.57 -8.05
CA THR A 55 -6.47 0.66 -8.05
C THR A 55 -6.96 1.01 -6.66
N GLN A 56 -6.88 0.06 -5.72
CA GLN A 56 -7.28 0.30 -4.36
C GLN A 56 -6.19 0.97 -3.53
N LEU A 57 -4.97 0.99 -4.03
CA LEU A 57 -3.85 1.50 -3.25
C LEU A 57 -3.99 2.95 -2.80
N PRO A 58 -4.44 3.88 -3.66
CA PRO A 58 -4.61 5.25 -3.20
C PRO A 58 -5.58 5.39 -2.03
N VAL A 59 -6.65 4.61 -2.06
CA VAL A 59 -7.64 4.64 -0.98
C VAL A 59 -7.00 4.14 0.32
N ILE A 60 -6.20 3.08 0.21
CA ILE A 60 -5.55 2.51 1.39
C ILE A 60 -4.56 3.51 1.98
N VAL A 61 -3.72 4.12 1.13
CA VAL A 61 -2.73 5.07 1.60
C VAL A 61 -3.41 6.24 2.29
N LEU A 62 -4.44 6.79 1.67
CA LEU A 62 -5.15 7.91 2.27
C LEU A 62 -5.77 7.54 3.61
N GLY A 63 -6.34 6.36 3.70
CA GLY A 63 -6.97 5.93 4.95
C GLY A 63 -5.97 5.74 6.07
N VAL A 64 -4.82 5.16 5.75
CA VAL A 64 -3.77 4.95 6.75
C VAL A 64 -3.23 6.29 7.22
N VAL A 65 -2.98 7.21 6.29
CA VAL A 65 -2.49 8.53 6.66
C VAL A 65 -3.53 9.26 7.50
N GLU A 66 -4.78 9.20 7.08
CA GLU A 66 -5.84 9.91 7.79
C GLU A 66 -5.94 9.48 9.25
N ARG A 67 -5.73 8.21 9.51
CA ARG A 67 -5.82 7.72 10.88
C ARG A 67 -4.86 8.45 11.81
N TYR A 68 -3.68 8.80 11.30
CA TYR A 68 -2.65 9.40 12.13
C TYR A 68 -2.63 10.92 12.08
N LEU A 69 -3.51 11.53 11.27
CA LEU A 69 -3.59 12.97 11.22
C LEU A 69 -4.48 13.48 12.34
N GLU A 70 -4.15 14.65 12.85
CA GLU A 70 -5.02 15.31 13.77
C GLU A 70 -6.30 15.68 13.04
N ARG A 71 -7.38 15.68 13.79
CA ARG A 71 -8.69 15.84 13.19
C ARG A 71 -8.82 17.08 12.32
N ASP A 72 -8.25 18.20 12.78
CA ASP A 72 -8.38 19.44 12.05
C ASP A 72 -7.54 19.48 10.79
N LEU A 73 -6.59 18.55 10.65
CA LEU A 73 -5.77 18.50 9.44
C LEU A 73 -6.36 17.58 8.39
N ARG A 74 -7.30 16.73 8.76
CA ARG A 74 -7.85 15.76 7.82
C ARG A 74 -8.49 16.36 6.57
N PRO A 75 -9.16 17.52 6.66
CA PRO A 75 -9.72 18.10 5.44
C PRO A 75 -8.69 18.44 4.38
N LYS A 76 -7.43 18.61 4.78
CA LYS A 76 -6.39 18.89 3.79
C LYS A 76 -6.22 17.76 2.80
N LEU A 77 -6.62 16.56 3.18
CA LEU A 77 -6.49 15.41 2.27
C LEU A 77 -7.36 15.52 1.02
N ARG A 78 -8.24 16.52 0.97
CA ARG A 78 -9.04 16.76 -0.22
C ARG A 78 -8.25 17.52 -1.27
N ARG A 79 -7.11 18.09 -0.89
CA ARG A 79 -6.27 18.84 -1.81
C ARG A 79 -5.45 17.84 -2.64
N PRO A 80 -4.95 18.26 -3.79
CA PRO A 80 -4.13 17.36 -4.60
C PRO A 80 -2.94 16.84 -3.81
N ALA A 81 -2.68 15.55 -3.92
CA ALA A 81 -1.62 14.92 -3.15
C ALA A 81 -0.26 15.53 -3.44
N SER A 82 -0.05 16.04 -4.65
CA SER A 82 1.22 16.63 -4.99
C SER A 82 1.47 17.95 -4.26
N ASP A 83 0.41 18.56 -3.73
CA ASP A 83 0.52 19.81 -3.01
C ASP A 83 0.65 19.62 -1.50
N LEU A 84 0.64 18.38 -1.02
CA LEU A 84 0.63 18.13 0.41
C LEU A 84 1.96 17.58 0.88
N LEU A 85 2.69 18.40 1.62
CA LEU A 85 3.93 17.95 2.22
C LEU A 85 3.60 17.15 3.47
N LEU A 86 4.22 16.00 3.60
CA LEU A 86 3.92 15.11 4.72
C LEU A 86 4.23 15.76 6.05
N THR A 87 5.35 16.44 6.15
CA THR A 87 5.74 17.05 7.40
C THR A 87 5.10 18.42 7.58
N ASP A 88 5.27 19.30 6.61
CA ASP A 88 4.85 20.68 6.78
C ASP A 88 3.34 20.87 6.72
N ASP A 89 2.69 20.18 5.80
CA ASP A 89 1.25 20.38 5.65
C ASP A 89 0.44 19.44 6.51
N LEU A 90 0.89 18.21 6.65
CA LEU A 90 0.13 17.21 7.38
C LEU A 90 0.63 16.98 8.80
N GLY A 91 1.74 17.62 9.16
CA GLY A 91 2.23 17.53 10.52
C GLY A 91 2.73 16.16 10.94
N ILE A 92 3.18 15.37 9.99
CA ILE A 92 3.64 14.01 10.28
C ILE A 92 5.11 14.08 10.70
N ASP A 93 5.36 13.81 11.97
CA ASP A 93 6.75 13.80 12.45
C ASP A 93 7.35 12.41 12.28
N SER A 94 8.60 12.26 12.73
CA SER A 94 9.31 11.00 12.52
C SER A 94 8.62 9.82 13.20
N LEU A 95 8.15 10.01 14.40
CA LEU A 95 7.49 8.93 15.11
C LEU A 95 6.20 8.53 14.40
N THR A 96 5.40 9.51 14.02
CA THR A 96 4.15 9.25 13.34
C THR A 96 4.42 8.57 11.99
N MET A 97 5.48 9.02 11.32
CA MET A 97 5.82 8.39 10.04
C MET A 97 6.15 6.92 10.22
N MET A 98 6.87 6.58 11.28
CA MET A 98 7.17 5.18 11.56
C MET A 98 5.90 4.37 11.82
N GLU A 99 4.95 4.97 12.52
CA GLU A 99 3.69 4.28 12.78
C GLU A 99 2.91 4.04 11.49
N ILE A 100 2.89 5.04 10.62
CA ILE A 100 2.23 4.91 9.34
C ILE A 100 2.88 3.81 8.51
N VAL A 101 4.21 3.78 8.50
CA VAL A 101 4.94 2.78 7.73
C VAL A 101 4.64 1.38 8.26
N MET A 102 4.64 1.22 9.58
CA MET A 102 4.39 -0.10 10.15
C MET A 102 3.00 -0.60 9.79
N LEU A 103 2.02 0.28 9.83
CA LEU A 103 0.68 -0.13 9.46
C LEU A 103 0.61 -0.45 7.97
N ALA A 104 1.24 0.35 7.13
CA ALA A 104 1.24 0.10 5.70
C ALA A 104 1.90 -1.23 5.37
N GLU A 105 3.01 -1.52 6.04
CA GLU A 105 3.70 -2.79 5.83
C GLU A 105 2.80 -3.97 6.19
N GLU A 106 2.11 -3.84 7.29
CA GLU A 106 1.23 -4.91 7.74
C GLU A 106 0.04 -5.10 6.79
N VAL A 107 -0.58 -3.99 6.40
CA VAL A 107 -1.78 -4.06 5.58
C VAL A 107 -1.46 -4.53 4.17
N LEU A 108 -0.36 -4.05 3.60
CA LEU A 108 -0.02 -4.34 2.21
C LEU A 108 0.96 -5.49 2.06
N GLN A 109 1.53 -5.95 3.15
CA GLN A 109 2.50 -7.04 3.13
C GLN A 109 3.71 -6.67 2.26
N ILE A 110 4.26 -5.49 2.51
CA ILE A 110 5.44 -5.01 1.82
C ILE A 110 6.47 -4.61 2.86
N THR A 111 7.68 -4.37 2.42
CA THR A 111 8.75 -3.93 3.29
C THR A 111 9.24 -2.57 2.80
N ILE A 112 9.33 -1.62 3.72
CA ILE A 112 9.76 -0.27 3.40
C ILE A 112 11.03 0.03 4.20
N THR A 113 12.11 0.36 3.50
CA THR A 113 13.37 0.62 4.18
C THR A 113 13.47 2.09 4.58
N SER A 114 14.39 2.36 5.50
CA SER A 114 14.63 3.74 5.92
C SER A 114 15.11 4.60 4.77
N GLU A 115 15.95 4.05 3.92
CA GLU A 115 16.44 4.82 2.77
C GLU A 115 15.33 5.21 1.83
N GLU A 116 14.37 4.30 1.65
CA GLU A 116 13.24 4.61 0.79
C GLU A 116 12.38 5.70 1.41
N LEU A 117 12.22 5.62 2.71
CA LEU A 117 11.35 6.51 3.41
C LEU A 117 11.79 7.97 3.36
N VAL A 118 13.11 8.20 3.42
CA VAL A 118 13.59 9.57 3.44
C VAL A 118 13.35 10.30 2.13
N ARG A 119 13.01 9.58 1.07
CA ARG A 119 12.74 10.20 -0.22
C ARG A 119 11.31 10.68 -0.36
N LEU A 120 10.45 10.32 0.59
CA LEU A 120 9.04 10.66 0.48
C LEU A 120 8.80 12.02 1.12
N ARG A 121 8.43 13.00 0.31
CA ARG A 121 8.21 14.34 0.79
C ARG A 121 6.75 14.74 0.74
N THR A 122 6.04 14.34 -0.29
CA THR A 122 4.63 14.69 -0.44
C THR A 122 3.78 13.44 -0.34
N LEU A 123 2.50 13.65 -0.17
CA LEU A 123 1.56 12.53 -0.18
C LEU A 123 1.60 11.83 -1.54
N ASP A 124 1.78 12.58 -2.62
CA ASP A 124 1.89 11.99 -3.95
C ASP A 124 3.11 11.08 -4.05
N ASP A 125 4.23 11.52 -3.47
CA ASP A 125 5.43 10.66 -3.44
C ASP A 125 5.11 9.34 -2.77
N ALA A 126 4.40 9.39 -1.65
CA ALA A 126 4.06 8.18 -0.92
C ALA A 126 3.17 7.28 -1.75
N GLN A 127 2.19 7.85 -2.44
CA GLN A 127 1.30 7.05 -3.25
C GLN A 127 2.02 6.40 -4.42
N ARG A 128 2.90 7.15 -5.08
CA ARG A 128 3.68 6.59 -6.17
C ARG A 128 4.63 5.53 -5.71
N PHE A 129 5.22 5.73 -4.54
CA PHE A 129 6.14 4.76 -3.98
C PHE A 129 5.42 3.45 -3.69
N ILE A 130 4.25 3.53 -3.06
CA ILE A 130 3.49 2.33 -2.73
C ILE A 130 3.05 1.61 -4.01
N ALA A 131 2.63 2.36 -5.01
CA ALA A 131 2.23 1.74 -6.27
C ALA A 131 3.39 1.00 -6.93
N ALA A 132 4.56 1.60 -6.90
CA ALA A 132 5.74 0.97 -7.49
C ALA A 132 6.15 -0.26 -6.70
N LYS A 133 6.09 -0.18 -5.38
CA LYS A 133 6.45 -1.29 -4.53
C LYS A 133 5.50 -2.47 -4.76
N ALA A 134 4.22 -2.18 -4.89
CA ALA A 134 3.22 -3.21 -5.12
C ALA A 134 3.43 -3.88 -6.47
N ARG A 135 3.79 -3.09 -7.48
CA ARG A 135 4.05 -3.66 -8.80
C ARG A 135 5.24 -4.60 -8.76
N ASN A 136 6.26 -4.25 -8.01
CA ASN A 136 7.42 -5.11 -7.90
C ASN A 136 7.07 -6.42 -7.23
N ASP A 137 6.15 -6.37 -6.27
CA ASP A 137 5.71 -7.59 -5.62
C ASP A 137 4.82 -8.42 -6.51
N LEU A 138 4.11 -7.77 -7.43
CA LEU A 138 3.19 -8.49 -8.30
C LEU A 138 3.92 -9.24 -9.39
N ALA A 139 4.96 -8.64 -9.93
CA ALA A 139 5.69 -9.24 -11.02
C ALA A 139 6.82 -10.09 -10.49
N PRO A 140 7.16 -11.15 -11.18
CA PRO A 140 8.34 -11.87 -10.80
C PRO A 140 9.50 -10.90 -10.87
N ALA A 141 10.31 -10.90 -9.87
CA ALA A 141 11.43 -9.99 -9.85
C ALA A 141 12.28 -10.29 -11.06
N PRO A 142 12.56 -9.31 -11.87
CA PRO A 142 13.40 -9.57 -13.02
C PRO A 142 14.77 -9.93 -12.51
N PHE A 143 15.32 -10.92 -13.10
CA PHE A 143 16.64 -11.30 -12.73
C PHE A 143 17.57 -10.26 -13.32
N ASP A 144 18.39 -9.73 -12.50
CA ASP A 144 19.31 -8.72 -12.97
C ASP A 144 20.62 -8.95 -12.25
N PRO A 145 21.49 -9.71 -12.85
CA PRO A 145 22.73 -10.05 -12.20
C PRO A 145 23.54 -8.83 -11.85
N GLY A 146 23.50 -7.84 -12.69
CA GLY A 146 24.25 -6.66 -12.40
C GLY A 146 23.71 -5.94 -11.22
N LYS A 147 22.44 -5.86 -11.15
CA LYS A 147 21.82 -5.18 -10.08
C LYS A 147 21.99 -5.91 -8.77
N THR A 148 21.88 -7.19 -8.82
CA THR A 148 21.99 -7.93 -7.59
C THR A 148 23.39 -7.90 -7.08
N ASP A 149 24.32 -7.66 -7.92
CA ASP A 149 25.66 -7.60 -7.50
C ASP A 149 25.96 -6.37 -6.79
N ARG A 150 25.13 -5.45 -6.89
CA ARG A 150 25.45 -4.29 -6.27
C ARG A 150 24.67 -4.02 -5.28
#